data_3faaa5bac49fa9437621aa2b3a5b492e
#
_entry.id   3faaa5bac49fa9437621aa2b3a5b492e
#
_cell.length_a   1.000
_cell.length_b   1.000
_cell.length_c   1.000
_cell.angle_alpha   90.00
_cell.angle_beta   90.00
_cell.angle_gamma   90.00
#
_symmetry.space_group_name_H-M   'P 1'
#
loop_
_entity.id
_entity.type
_entity.pdbx_description
1 polymer ?
#
loop_
_entity_poly.entity_id
_entity_poly.type
_entity_poly.pdbx_seq_one_letter_code
_entity_poly.pdbx_strand_id
1 'polypeptide(L)'
;MIQISGSSDRNIIDLQQGDYEGLDQMNIAKPFVKAAYRINRPQDIAIGVARAIRSALSGRPGGVYLDITTAMLSMTMDVQEAEASLFAPIDPTPVQLPCSTAVKRALKLLSNAAKPLIIIGKGAAYSQAEGQLKEFVEKTGIPFLPMSMAKGVLPDDHPLCAASARSLVLGQADVVMLVGARLNWLLNHGKEIGRAH
;
A
#
# COMPACT_ATOMS: atom_id res chain seq x y z
N MET A 1 -0.23 -8.29 -0.50
CA MET A 1 0.31 -9.60 -0.97
C MET A 1 1.22 -10.16 0.11
N ILE A 2 1.08 -11.44 0.42
CA ILE A 2 2.01 -12.18 1.27
C ILE A 2 2.59 -13.27 0.40
N GLN A 3 3.91 -13.34 0.32
CA GLN A 3 4.63 -14.42 -0.33
C GLN A 3 5.18 -15.37 0.73
N ILE A 4 4.88 -16.64 0.61
CA ILE A 4 5.38 -17.72 1.47
C ILE A 4 6.29 -18.58 0.63
N SER A 5 7.51 -18.80 1.09
CA SER A 5 8.51 -19.63 0.40
C SER A 5 9.15 -20.61 1.36
N GLY A 6 9.46 -21.80 0.85
CA GLY A 6 10.40 -22.72 1.49
C GLY A 6 11.82 -22.18 1.40
N SER A 7 12.69 -22.60 2.30
CA SER A 7 14.13 -22.34 2.27
C SER A 7 14.90 -23.51 2.88
N SER A 8 16.16 -23.64 2.52
CA SER A 8 17.07 -24.58 3.15
C SER A 8 17.26 -24.29 4.63
N ASP A 9 17.63 -25.28 5.39
CA ASP A 9 17.82 -25.16 6.83
C ASP A 9 18.99 -24.25 7.19
N ARG A 10 18.88 -23.56 8.32
CA ARG A 10 19.88 -22.58 8.75
C ARG A 10 21.26 -23.18 8.95
N ASN A 11 21.36 -24.38 9.49
CA ASN A 11 22.63 -25.07 9.65
C ASN A 11 23.35 -25.34 8.30
N ILE A 12 22.60 -25.51 7.22
CA ILE A 12 23.15 -25.71 5.87
C ILE A 12 23.59 -24.35 5.28
N ILE A 13 22.69 -23.35 5.36
CA ILE A 13 22.95 -22.01 4.80
C ILE A 13 24.11 -21.33 5.55
N ASP A 14 24.06 -21.31 6.87
CA ASP A 14 25.04 -20.59 7.69
C ASP A 14 26.45 -21.20 7.60
N LEU A 15 26.57 -22.50 7.37
CA LEU A 15 27.83 -23.18 7.15
C LEU A 15 28.24 -23.26 5.67
N GLN A 16 27.42 -22.73 4.78
CA GLN A 16 27.68 -22.73 3.32
C GLN A 16 27.97 -24.13 2.77
N GLN A 17 27.23 -25.12 3.21
CA GLN A 17 27.44 -26.52 2.81
C GLN A 17 27.02 -26.80 1.37
N GLY A 18 26.32 -25.88 0.73
CA GLY A 18 25.75 -26.02 -0.61
C GLY A 18 24.50 -26.88 -0.61
N ASP A 19 23.38 -26.31 -0.95
CA ASP A 19 22.09 -26.96 -1.07
C ASP A 19 21.35 -26.37 -2.27
N TYR A 20 20.34 -27.09 -2.75
CA TYR A 20 19.47 -26.68 -3.85
C TYR A 20 18.89 -25.26 -3.63
N GLU A 21 18.47 -24.94 -2.42
CA GLU A 21 17.92 -23.65 -2.02
C GLU A 21 18.87 -22.87 -1.08
N GLY A 22 20.19 -23.05 -1.27
CA GLY A 22 21.24 -22.49 -0.41
C GLY A 22 21.39 -20.98 -0.46
N LEU A 23 20.27 -20.24 -0.51
CA LEU A 23 20.22 -18.78 -0.53
C LEU A 23 19.61 -18.23 0.76
N ASP A 24 20.14 -17.12 1.26
CA ASP A 24 19.50 -16.38 2.35
C ASP A 24 18.32 -15.53 1.80
N GLN A 25 17.26 -16.24 1.39
CA GLN A 25 16.09 -15.67 0.70
C GLN A 25 15.44 -14.56 1.52
N MET A 26 15.35 -14.72 2.85
CA MET A 26 14.76 -13.70 3.72
C MET A 26 15.56 -12.40 3.65
N ASN A 27 16.87 -12.43 3.72
CA ASN A 27 17.70 -11.23 3.62
C ASN A 27 17.70 -10.64 2.21
N ILE A 28 17.61 -11.48 1.18
CA ILE A 28 17.43 -11.02 -0.20
C ILE A 28 16.08 -10.30 -0.36
N ALA A 29 15.00 -10.80 0.23
CA ALA A 29 13.68 -10.19 0.13
C ALA A 29 13.57 -8.86 0.90
N LYS A 30 14.24 -8.70 2.04
CA LYS A 30 14.11 -7.52 2.94
C LYS A 30 14.09 -6.16 2.25
N PRO A 31 14.99 -5.83 1.31
CA PRO A 31 15.00 -4.50 0.67
C PRO A 31 13.82 -4.26 -0.27
N PHE A 32 13.09 -5.30 -0.69
CA PHE A 32 12.00 -5.22 -1.68
C PHE A 32 10.62 -5.31 -1.06
N VAL A 33 10.52 -5.75 0.21
CA VAL A 33 9.25 -5.96 0.90
C VAL A 33 9.11 -5.04 2.10
N LYS A 34 7.87 -4.87 2.57
CA LYS A 34 7.56 -4.08 3.75
C LYS A 34 8.05 -4.73 5.04
N ALA A 35 8.00 -6.06 5.10
CA ALA A 35 8.52 -6.86 6.19
C ALA A 35 8.88 -8.27 5.67
N ALA A 36 9.88 -8.89 6.28
CA ALA A 36 10.26 -10.28 6.04
C ALA A 36 10.41 -10.97 7.38
N TYR A 37 9.78 -12.12 7.53
CA TYR A 37 9.80 -12.94 8.73
C TYR A 37 10.19 -14.38 8.40
N ARG A 38 10.83 -15.06 9.36
CA ARG A 38 11.09 -16.50 9.27
C ARG A 38 10.34 -17.23 10.37
N ILE A 39 9.72 -18.34 10.03
CA ILE A 39 9.04 -19.24 10.93
C ILE A 39 9.96 -20.44 11.13
N ASN A 40 10.41 -20.66 12.38
CA ASN A 40 11.36 -21.71 12.72
C ASN A 40 10.74 -22.85 13.53
N ARG A 41 9.51 -22.69 14.01
CA ARG A 41 8.80 -23.69 14.82
C ARG A 41 7.35 -23.75 14.38
N PRO A 42 6.70 -24.94 14.39
CA PRO A 42 5.29 -25.09 14.06
C PRO A 42 4.37 -24.20 14.90
N GLN A 43 4.66 -24.02 16.19
CA GLN A 43 3.90 -23.17 17.11
C GLN A 43 3.87 -21.68 16.70
N ASP A 44 4.85 -21.26 15.91
CA ASP A 44 4.96 -19.87 15.46
C ASP A 44 4.23 -19.59 14.14
N ILE A 45 3.61 -20.62 13.51
CA ILE A 45 2.93 -20.45 12.22
C ILE A 45 1.79 -19.42 12.32
N ALA A 46 0.89 -19.61 13.27
CA ALA A 46 -0.30 -18.76 13.39
C ALA A 46 0.09 -17.31 13.68
N ILE A 47 1.01 -17.07 14.63
CA ILE A 47 1.47 -15.72 14.94
C ILE A 47 2.29 -15.10 13.80
N GLY A 48 3.09 -15.89 13.09
CA GLY A 48 3.86 -15.45 11.93
C GLY A 48 2.96 -14.98 10.80
N VAL A 49 1.92 -15.75 10.48
CA VAL A 49 0.91 -15.39 9.47
C VAL A 49 0.12 -14.16 9.91
N ALA A 50 -0.32 -14.10 11.16
CA ALA A 50 -1.02 -12.94 11.72
C ALA A 50 -0.20 -11.65 11.61
N ARG A 51 1.09 -11.71 11.96
CA ARG A 51 2.03 -10.57 11.79
C ARG A 51 2.19 -10.18 10.33
N ALA A 52 2.28 -11.15 9.42
CA ALA A 52 2.40 -10.89 8.00
C ALA A 52 1.17 -10.14 7.46
N ILE A 53 -0.03 -10.60 7.81
CA ILE A 53 -1.30 -9.95 7.42
C ILE A 53 -1.35 -8.53 7.97
N ARG A 54 -1.11 -8.33 9.27
CA ARG A 54 -1.12 -7.01 9.89
C ARG A 54 -0.08 -6.08 9.27
N SER A 55 1.14 -6.56 9.02
CA SER A 55 2.18 -5.77 8.36
C SER A 55 1.81 -5.41 6.93
N ALA A 56 1.20 -6.33 6.18
CA ALA A 56 0.78 -6.07 4.80
C ALA A 56 -0.28 -4.97 4.72
N LEU A 57 -1.22 -4.92 5.68
CA LEU A 57 -2.38 -4.03 5.68
C LEU A 57 -2.17 -2.71 6.41
N SER A 58 -1.32 -2.67 7.47
CA SER A 58 -1.14 -1.48 8.31
C SER A 58 -0.44 -0.33 7.59
N GLY A 59 -0.78 0.90 7.93
CA GLY A 59 -0.20 2.10 7.32
C GLY A 59 -0.31 2.06 5.79
N ARG A 60 0.81 2.26 5.08
CA ARG A 60 0.83 2.05 3.62
C ARG A 60 0.87 0.56 3.31
N PRO A 61 -0.16 -0.04 2.67
CA PRO A 61 -0.15 -1.44 2.30
C PRO A 61 1.04 -1.83 1.42
N GLY A 62 1.60 -3.02 1.65
CA GLY A 62 2.78 -3.49 0.91
C GLY A 62 2.94 -5.01 0.95
N GLY A 63 3.90 -5.53 0.17
CA GLY A 63 4.25 -6.95 0.15
C GLY A 63 4.96 -7.36 1.44
N VAL A 64 4.71 -8.58 1.88
CA VAL A 64 5.39 -9.22 3.02
C VAL A 64 5.89 -10.59 2.58
N TYR A 65 7.06 -10.98 3.08
CA TYR A 65 7.69 -12.26 2.80
C TYR A 65 7.73 -13.12 4.07
N LEU A 66 7.27 -14.36 3.94
CA LEU A 66 7.40 -15.39 4.96
C LEU A 66 8.33 -16.49 4.48
N ASP A 67 9.35 -16.77 5.28
CA ASP A 67 10.35 -17.79 5.04
C ASP A 67 10.11 -18.98 5.98
N ILE A 68 10.02 -20.17 5.42
CA ILE A 68 9.75 -21.41 6.15
C ILE A 68 10.82 -22.42 5.79
N THR A 69 11.61 -22.88 6.78
CA THR A 69 12.67 -23.84 6.52
C THR A 69 12.11 -25.25 6.25
N THR A 70 12.85 -26.05 5.49
CA THR A 70 12.49 -27.44 5.18
C THR A 70 12.35 -28.28 6.45
N ALA A 71 13.26 -28.09 7.42
CA ALA A 71 13.17 -28.75 8.72
C ALA A 71 11.84 -28.44 9.44
N MET A 72 11.43 -27.18 9.42
CA MET A 72 10.16 -26.76 10.03
C MET A 72 8.95 -27.42 9.34
N LEU A 73 8.95 -27.50 8.01
CA LEU A 73 7.88 -28.15 7.24
C LEU A 73 7.77 -29.66 7.50
N SER A 74 8.87 -30.28 7.94
CA SER A 74 8.91 -31.71 8.29
C SER A 74 8.54 -32.01 9.74
N MET A 75 8.36 -30.97 10.57
CA MET A 75 7.97 -31.13 11.97
C MET A 75 6.50 -31.50 12.11
N THR A 76 6.20 -32.30 13.12
CA THR A 76 4.83 -32.59 13.53
C THR A 76 4.48 -31.87 14.82
N MET A 77 3.20 -31.58 15.01
CA MET A 77 2.66 -30.91 16.18
C MET A 77 1.43 -31.69 16.66
N ASP A 78 1.19 -31.72 17.95
CA ASP A 78 -0.06 -32.23 18.49
C ASP A 78 -1.25 -31.44 17.99
N VAL A 79 -2.35 -32.10 17.66
CA VAL A 79 -3.53 -31.46 17.08
C VAL A 79 -4.14 -30.43 18.03
N GLN A 80 -4.21 -30.76 19.33
CA GLN A 80 -4.79 -29.85 20.34
C GLN A 80 -3.90 -28.61 20.52
N GLU A 81 -2.58 -28.79 20.50
CA GLU A 81 -1.63 -27.67 20.54
C GLU A 81 -1.75 -26.81 19.28
N ALA A 82 -1.88 -27.44 18.11
CA ALA A 82 -2.06 -26.72 16.84
C ALA A 82 -3.35 -25.88 16.85
N GLU A 83 -4.47 -26.45 17.23
CA GLU A 83 -5.76 -25.75 17.34
C GLU A 83 -5.70 -24.60 18.35
N ALA A 84 -5.07 -24.82 19.51
CA ALA A 84 -4.91 -23.78 20.53
C ALA A 84 -4.00 -22.62 20.07
N SER A 85 -3.12 -22.85 19.11
CA SER A 85 -2.25 -21.81 18.54
C SER A 85 -2.94 -20.91 17.53
N LEU A 86 -4.11 -21.29 17.01
CA LEU A 86 -4.85 -20.50 16.03
C LEU A 86 -5.40 -19.23 16.65
N PHE A 87 -5.26 -18.14 15.93
CA PHE A 87 -5.81 -16.84 16.33
C PHE A 87 -7.19 -16.61 15.74
N ALA A 88 -8.04 -15.95 16.50
CA ALA A 88 -9.26 -15.32 15.98
C ALA A 88 -8.92 -14.31 14.87
N PRO A 89 -9.91 -13.90 14.06
CA PRO A 89 -9.69 -12.91 13.01
C PRO A 89 -8.92 -11.70 13.51
N ILE A 90 -7.95 -11.26 12.71
CA ILE A 90 -7.12 -10.09 13.04
C ILE A 90 -8.00 -8.85 12.93
N ASP A 91 -8.05 -8.07 14.00
CA ASP A 91 -8.74 -6.79 13.99
C ASP A 91 -8.25 -5.91 12.84
N PRO A 92 -9.15 -5.17 12.18
CA PRO A 92 -8.75 -4.21 11.18
C PRO A 92 -7.79 -3.17 11.78
N THR A 93 -6.90 -2.68 10.96
CA THR A 93 -5.96 -1.62 11.39
C THR A 93 -6.76 -0.37 11.77
N PRO A 94 -6.48 0.26 12.93
CA PRO A 94 -7.15 1.48 13.33
C PRO A 94 -7.07 2.57 12.26
N VAL A 95 -8.18 3.21 11.96
CA VAL A 95 -8.26 4.31 11.00
C VAL A 95 -7.84 5.61 11.69
N GLN A 96 -6.91 6.32 11.08
CA GLN A 96 -6.52 7.66 11.56
C GLN A 96 -7.44 8.71 10.93
N LEU A 97 -8.08 9.50 11.77
CA LEU A 97 -8.91 10.63 11.32
C LEU A 97 -8.05 11.90 11.21
N PRO A 98 -8.26 12.73 10.17
CA PRO A 98 -7.55 13.99 10.05
C PRO A 98 -8.05 15.02 11.09
N CYS A 99 -7.19 15.95 11.48
CA CYS A 99 -7.58 17.08 12.31
C CYS A 99 -8.56 18.00 11.55
N SER A 100 -9.70 18.30 12.16
CA SER A 100 -10.75 19.13 11.54
C SER A 100 -10.27 20.53 11.11
N THR A 101 -9.38 21.14 11.86
CA THR A 101 -8.76 22.44 11.50
C THR A 101 -7.89 22.33 10.26
N ALA A 102 -7.13 21.23 10.09
CA ALA A 102 -6.34 20.99 8.89
C ALA A 102 -7.23 20.79 7.66
N VAL A 103 -8.34 20.03 7.80
CA VAL A 103 -9.33 19.85 6.73
C VAL A 103 -9.95 21.18 6.31
N LYS A 104 -10.41 22.00 7.26
CA LYS A 104 -10.98 23.34 6.97
C LYS A 104 -9.99 24.25 6.24
N ARG A 105 -8.71 24.23 6.64
CA ARG A 105 -7.67 24.99 5.97
C ARG A 105 -7.44 24.51 4.53
N ALA A 106 -7.40 23.19 4.30
CA ALA A 106 -7.26 22.64 2.95
C ALA A 106 -8.45 23.00 2.05
N LEU A 107 -9.67 22.88 2.56
CA LEU A 107 -10.88 23.28 1.83
C LEU A 107 -10.88 24.77 1.49
N LYS A 108 -10.42 25.64 2.41
CA LYS A 108 -10.29 27.09 2.15
C LYS A 108 -9.26 27.37 1.05
N LEU A 109 -8.15 26.64 0.99
CA LEU A 109 -7.19 26.77 -0.11
C LEU A 109 -7.81 26.38 -1.45
N LEU A 110 -8.52 25.27 -1.50
CA LEU A 110 -9.20 24.81 -2.71
C LEU A 110 -10.29 25.77 -3.17
N SER A 111 -11.12 26.30 -2.25
CA SER A 111 -12.20 27.22 -2.59
C SER A 111 -11.71 28.60 -3.09
N ASN A 112 -10.50 28.99 -2.75
CA ASN A 112 -9.88 30.23 -3.21
C ASN A 112 -9.03 30.06 -4.48
N ALA A 113 -8.83 28.84 -4.93
CA ALA A 113 -8.03 28.54 -6.11
C ALA A 113 -8.76 28.94 -7.40
N ALA A 114 -8.04 29.50 -8.34
CA ALA A 114 -8.58 29.80 -9.67
C ALA A 114 -8.60 28.55 -10.56
N LYS A 115 -7.63 27.67 -10.40
CA LYS A 115 -7.47 26.42 -11.18
C LYS A 115 -7.10 25.23 -10.28
N PRO A 116 -8.02 24.81 -9.41
CA PRO A 116 -7.79 23.68 -8.53
C PRO A 116 -7.74 22.35 -9.31
N LEU A 117 -6.94 21.40 -8.85
CA LEU A 117 -6.84 20.05 -9.41
C LEU A 117 -6.78 19.02 -8.31
N ILE A 118 -7.53 17.93 -8.45
CA ILE A 118 -7.44 16.76 -7.57
C ILE A 118 -6.61 15.67 -8.26
N ILE A 119 -5.58 15.17 -7.59
CA ILE A 119 -4.82 13.99 -8.06
C ILE A 119 -5.15 12.81 -7.16
N ILE A 120 -5.78 11.79 -7.75
CA ILE A 120 -6.21 10.58 -7.05
C ILE A 120 -5.13 9.51 -7.18
N GLY A 121 -4.64 9.01 -6.07
CA GLY A 121 -3.62 7.97 -6.02
C GLY A 121 -4.13 6.65 -5.45
N LYS A 122 -3.26 5.65 -5.44
CA LYS A 122 -3.60 4.30 -4.98
C LYS A 122 -4.06 4.23 -3.51
N GLY A 123 -3.69 5.20 -2.68
CA GLY A 123 -4.16 5.26 -1.30
C GLY A 123 -5.67 5.44 -1.22
N ALA A 124 -6.26 6.23 -2.13
CA ALA A 124 -7.70 6.38 -2.23
C ALA A 124 -8.39 5.06 -2.64
N ALA A 125 -7.81 4.33 -3.61
CA ALA A 125 -8.31 3.01 -4.01
C ALA A 125 -8.24 1.98 -2.87
N TYR A 126 -7.13 1.93 -2.14
CA TYR A 126 -6.99 1.03 -0.99
C TYR A 126 -7.93 1.37 0.18
N SER A 127 -8.31 2.62 0.31
CA SER A 127 -9.27 3.09 1.33
C SER A 127 -10.72 2.96 0.86
N GLN A 128 -10.97 2.44 -0.34
CA GLN A 128 -12.32 2.31 -0.93
C GLN A 128 -13.11 3.64 -0.85
N ALA A 129 -12.45 4.74 -1.24
CA ALA A 129 -12.99 6.10 -1.10
C ALA A 129 -13.79 6.57 -2.34
N GLU A 130 -14.25 5.64 -3.19
CA GLU A 130 -14.92 5.94 -4.46
C GLU A 130 -16.16 6.82 -4.25
N GLY A 131 -17.03 6.42 -3.33
CA GLY A 131 -18.29 7.14 -3.04
C GLY A 131 -18.06 8.56 -2.56
N GLN A 132 -17.16 8.76 -1.60
CA GLN A 132 -16.83 10.07 -1.03
C GLN A 132 -16.13 10.96 -2.05
N LEU A 133 -15.25 10.39 -2.87
CA LEU A 133 -14.56 11.14 -3.93
C LEU A 133 -15.50 11.55 -5.05
N LYS A 134 -16.43 10.67 -5.44
CA LYS A 134 -17.47 11.01 -6.42
C LYS A 134 -18.28 12.20 -5.95
N GLU A 135 -18.82 12.10 -4.73
CA GLU A 135 -19.60 13.17 -4.12
C GLU A 135 -18.82 14.49 -4.03
N PHE A 136 -17.56 14.42 -3.63
CA PHE A 136 -16.69 15.59 -3.50
C PHE A 136 -16.43 16.27 -4.86
N VAL A 137 -16.06 15.49 -5.87
CA VAL A 137 -15.79 15.98 -7.22
C VAL A 137 -17.04 16.57 -7.85
N GLU A 138 -18.19 15.90 -7.75
CA GLU A 138 -19.46 16.38 -8.30
C GLU A 138 -19.97 17.65 -7.62
N LYS A 139 -19.80 17.76 -6.28
CA LYS A 139 -20.19 18.96 -5.53
C LYS A 139 -19.29 20.16 -5.78
N THR A 140 -18.00 19.94 -6.00
CA THR A 140 -17.03 21.03 -6.14
C THR A 140 -16.80 21.45 -7.59
N GLY A 141 -17.09 20.57 -8.56
CA GLY A 141 -16.78 20.80 -9.97
C GLY A 141 -15.27 20.79 -10.27
N ILE A 142 -14.43 20.37 -9.32
CA ILE A 142 -12.98 20.38 -9.49
C ILE A 142 -12.56 19.22 -10.38
N PRO A 143 -11.78 19.43 -11.46
CA PRO A 143 -11.28 18.37 -12.30
C PRO A 143 -10.34 17.44 -11.52
N PHE A 144 -10.34 16.18 -11.91
CA PHE A 144 -9.48 15.18 -11.28
C PHE A 144 -8.58 14.45 -12.28
N LEU A 145 -7.44 13.99 -11.77
CA LEU A 145 -6.45 13.22 -12.51
C LEU A 145 -6.16 11.91 -11.79
N PRO A 146 -6.58 10.75 -12.32
CA PRO A 146 -6.23 9.47 -11.72
C PRO A 146 -4.78 9.09 -12.04
N MET A 147 -4.05 8.66 -11.01
CA MET A 147 -2.76 7.99 -11.18
C MET A 147 -2.98 6.52 -11.59
N SER A 148 -1.97 5.88 -12.15
CA SER A 148 -2.08 4.51 -12.73
C SER A 148 -2.79 3.50 -11.82
N MET A 149 -2.49 3.51 -10.52
CA MET A 149 -3.08 2.60 -9.53
C MET A 149 -4.40 3.11 -8.92
N ALA A 150 -4.91 4.23 -9.42
CA ALA A 150 -6.19 4.83 -9.02
C ALA A 150 -7.20 4.86 -10.17
N LYS A 151 -6.86 4.31 -11.32
CA LYS A 151 -7.82 4.11 -12.40
C LYS A 151 -8.96 3.23 -11.92
N GLY A 152 -10.20 3.64 -12.20
CA GLY A 152 -11.40 2.96 -11.74
C GLY A 152 -11.92 3.42 -10.37
N VAL A 153 -11.19 4.25 -9.61
CA VAL A 153 -11.74 4.91 -8.40
C VAL A 153 -12.91 5.84 -8.77
N LEU A 154 -12.75 6.58 -9.86
CA LEU A 154 -13.83 7.27 -10.55
C LEU A 154 -13.83 6.83 -12.01
N PRO A 155 -14.99 6.86 -12.70
CA PRO A 155 -15.07 6.49 -14.11
C PRO A 155 -14.15 7.33 -14.99
N ASP A 156 -13.48 6.70 -15.97
CA ASP A 156 -12.59 7.41 -16.89
C ASP A 156 -13.38 8.33 -17.86
N ASP A 157 -14.66 8.07 -18.08
CA ASP A 157 -15.59 8.87 -18.87
C ASP A 157 -16.31 9.98 -18.07
N HIS A 158 -15.97 10.14 -16.81
CA HIS A 158 -16.55 11.19 -15.98
C HIS A 158 -16.23 12.59 -16.55
N PRO A 159 -17.21 13.53 -16.66
CA PRO A 159 -17.03 14.85 -17.30
C PRO A 159 -15.87 15.68 -16.74
N LEU A 160 -15.52 15.46 -15.46
CA LEU A 160 -14.42 16.15 -14.79
C LEU A 160 -13.10 15.37 -14.84
N CYS A 161 -13.03 14.25 -15.55
CA CYS A 161 -11.78 13.50 -15.70
C CYS A 161 -10.86 14.20 -16.68
N ALA A 162 -9.72 14.68 -16.16
CA ALA A 162 -8.73 15.43 -16.94
C ALA A 162 -7.58 14.56 -17.47
N ALA A 163 -7.74 13.22 -17.51
CA ALA A 163 -6.67 12.30 -17.88
C ALA A 163 -6.10 12.56 -19.28
N SER A 164 -6.94 12.87 -20.26
CA SER A 164 -6.56 13.20 -21.64
C SER A 164 -5.83 14.55 -21.78
N ALA A 165 -6.05 15.48 -20.84
CA ALA A 165 -5.44 16.80 -20.82
C ALA A 165 -4.36 16.94 -19.72
N ARG A 166 -3.77 15.83 -19.29
CA ARG A 166 -2.87 15.73 -18.13
C ARG A 166 -1.83 16.85 -18.05
N SER A 167 -1.04 17.04 -19.09
CA SER A 167 0.05 18.04 -19.09
C SER A 167 -0.49 19.46 -18.97
N LEU A 168 -1.62 19.74 -19.61
CA LEU A 168 -2.27 21.04 -19.57
C LEU A 168 -2.75 21.37 -18.15
N VAL A 169 -3.51 20.47 -17.53
CA VAL A 169 -4.07 20.72 -16.19
C VAL A 169 -3.00 20.78 -15.11
N LEU A 170 -1.94 19.98 -15.21
CA LEU A 170 -0.80 20.06 -14.30
C LEU A 170 -0.06 21.39 -14.45
N GLY A 171 0.21 21.82 -15.68
CA GLY A 171 0.92 23.08 -15.93
C GLY A 171 0.13 24.32 -15.50
N GLN A 172 -1.20 24.27 -15.53
CA GLN A 172 -2.06 25.40 -15.21
C GLN A 172 -2.58 25.44 -13.77
N ALA A 173 -2.50 24.31 -13.03
CA ALA A 173 -3.05 24.23 -11.68
C ALA A 173 -2.32 25.17 -10.71
N ASP A 174 -3.07 25.99 -9.98
CA ASP A 174 -2.55 26.85 -8.91
C ASP A 174 -2.63 26.19 -7.53
N VAL A 175 -3.58 25.26 -7.33
CA VAL A 175 -3.69 24.44 -6.14
C VAL A 175 -3.92 22.99 -6.53
N VAL A 176 -3.09 22.08 -6.02
CA VAL A 176 -3.23 20.63 -6.24
C VAL A 176 -3.49 19.92 -4.94
N MET A 177 -4.60 19.19 -4.87
CA MET A 177 -4.93 18.29 -3.77
C MET A 177 -4.53 16.87 -4.10
N LEU A 178 -3.62 16.29 -3.31
CA LEU A 178 -3.23 14.88 -3.43
C LEU A 178 -4.09 14.01 -2.52
N VAL A 179 -4.92 13.15 -3.11
CA VAL A 179 -5.77 12.21 -2.37
C VAL A 179 -5.21 10.80 -2.51
N GLY A 180 -4.55 10.31 -1.47
CA GLY A 180 -3.86 9.02 -1.50
C GLY A 180 -2.75 8.93 -2.56
N ALA A 181 -2.33 10.06 -3.10
CA ALA A 181 -1.27 10.21 -4.10
C ALA A 181 0.01 10.77 -3.47
N ARG A 182 1.08 10.78 -4.23
CA ARG A 182 2.35 11.42 -3.88
C ARG A 182 3.02 12.00 -5.13
N LEU A 183 3.82 13.02 -4.94
CA LEU A 183 4.65 13.59 -6.00
C LEU A 183 5.82 12.65 -6.30
N ASN A 184 5.61 11.72 -7.21
CA ASN A 184 6.61 10.77 -7.66
C ASN A 184 7.15 11.15 -9.06
N TRP A 185 7.96 10.27 -9.64
CA TRP A 185 8.52 10.48 -10.96
C TRP A 185 7.46 10.66 -12.08
N LEU A 186 6.28 10.02 -11.96
CA LEU A 186 5.17 10.21 -12.90
C LEU A 186 4.60 11.64 -12.92
N LEU A 187 4.83 12.40 -11.85
CA LEU A 187 4.46 13.81 -11.71
C LEU A 187 5.72 14.71 -11.74
N ASN A 188 6.84 14.18 -12.25
CA ASN A 188 8.14 14.87 -12.25
C ASN A 188 8.45 15.51 -10.88
N HIS A 189 8.11 14.80 -9.80
CA HIS A 189 8.27 15.27 -8.42
C HIS A 189 7.64 16.64 -8.14
N GLY A 190 6.57 16.97 -8.87
CA GLY A 190 5.86 18.25 -8.76
C GLY A 190 6.46 19.41 -9.57
N LYS A 191 7.56 19.19 -10.28
CA LYS A 191 8.26 20.26 -11.02
C LYS A 191 7.47 20.84 -12.21
N GLU A 192 6.43 20.16 -12.66
CA GLU A 192 5.58 20.61 -13.79
C GLU A 192 4.31 21.33 -13.32
N ILE A 193 4.02 21.32 -12.03
CA ILE A 193 2.81 21.92 -11.48
C ILE A 193 2.99 23.45 -11.48
N GLY A 194 2.02 24.15 -12.06
CA GLY A 194 2.00 25.62 -12.09
C GLY A 194 3.03 26.28 -13.00
N ARG A 195 3.59 25.58 -14.00
CA ARG A 195 4.62 26.13 -14.90
C ARG A 195 4.09 26.90 -16.13
N ALA A 196 2.79 26.94 -16.33
CA ALA A 196 2.17 27.61 -17.47
C ALA A 196 1.88 29.11 -17.19
N HIS A 197 2.79 29.79 -16.48
CA HIS A 197 2.74 31.23 -16.23
C HIS A 197 3.83 31.95 -17.01
#